data_8d018e13fac455318de35427a093b658
#
_entry.id   8d018e13fac455318de35427a093b658
#
_cell.length_a   1.000
_cell.length_b   1.000
_cell.length_c   1.000
_cell.angle_alpha   90.00
_cell.angle_beta   90.00
_cell.angle_gamma   90.00
#
_symmetry.space_group_name_H-M   'P 1'
#
loop_
_entity.id
_entity.type
_entity.pdbx_description
1 polymer ?
#
loop_
_entity_poly.entity_id
_entity_poly.type
_entity_poly.pdbx_seq_one_letter_code
_entity_poly.pdbx_strand_id
1 'polypeptide(L)'
;RRLKLYDRTTQEAIGIEKGDRVMGIDLDTLITGDIRRLVKTEGRFVGWGLRGLGDRPVFNGSLQMFNAGDLSEIWTEFDPATSPKEAQAAGYNGSDQAWLSYKLVDKAGSVPLHWPEVSSYPLQNRIQGVLKRETKIIFFHGSLKPWSPQARFYTPWIDRYWRT
;
A
#
# COMPACT_ATOMS: atom_id res chain seq x y z
N ARG A 1 -8.35 4.71 -9.69
CA ARG A 1 -9.30 3.70 -9.14
C ARG A 1 -9.09 3.52 -7.64
N ARG A 2 -7.86 3.39 -7.13
CA ARG A 2 -7.55 3.17 -5.70
C ARG A 2 -7.99 4.35 -4.83
N LEU A 3 -7.91 5.60 -5.33
CA LEU A 3 -8.35 6.80 -4.60
C LEU A 3 -9.84 6.79 -4.25
N LYS A 4 -10.66 5.99 -4.95
CA LYS A 4 -12.10 5.81 -4.60
C LYS A 4 -12.34 5.19 -3.22
N LEU A 5 -11.32 4.55 -2.61
CA LEU A 5 -11.44 4.09 -1.23
C LEU A 5 -11.67 5.23 -0.23
N TYR A 6 -11.31 6.47 -0.60
CA TYR A 6 -11.51 7.68 0.22
C TYR A 6 -12.84 8.38 -0.04
N ASP A 7 -13.59 7.95 -1.07
CA ASP A 7 -14.94 8.45 -1.37
C ASP A 7 -15.96 7.83 -0.43
N ARG A 8 -16.64 8.65 0.35
CA ARG A 8 -17.62 8.20 1.32
C ARG A 8 -18.78 7.43 0.66
N THR A 9 -19.24 7.89 -0.50
CA THR A 9 -20.29 7.21 -1.27
C THR A 9 -19.87 5.80 -1.69
N THR A 10 -18.59 5.64 -2.11
CA THR A 10 -18.03 4.32 -2.43
C THR A 10 -17.94 3.44 -1.20
N GLN A 11 -17.50 3.96 -0.05
CA GLN A 11 -17.43 3.22 1.21
C GLN A 11 -18.80 2.68 1.62
N GLU A 12 -19.82 3.53 1.62
CA GLU A 12 -21.21 3.16 1.94
C GLU A 12 -21.77 2.10 0.99
N ALA A 13 -21.51 2.24 -0.31
CA ALA A 13 -21.96 1.29 -1.33
C ALA A 13 -21.40 -0.13 -1.15
N ILE A 14 -20.26 -0.28 -0.47
CA ILE A 14 -19.63 -1.57 -0.16
C ILE A 14 -19.78 -1.98 1.32
N GLY A 15 -20.65 -1.29 2.07
CA GLY A 15 -21.01 -1.64 3.44
C GLY A 15 -20.00 -1.21 4.51
N ILE A 16 -19.12 -0.25 4.20
CA ILE A 16 -18.17 0.30 5.18
C ILE A 16 -18.83 1.47 5.91
N GLU A 17 -18.93 1.39 7.23
CA GLU A 17 -19.49 2.43 8.07
C GLU A 17 -18.46 3.50 8.44
N LYS A 18 -18.95 4.71 8.77
CA LYS A 18 -18.06 5.79 9.23
C LYS A 18 -17.34 5.37 10.51
N GLY A 19 -16.03 5.51 10.52
CA GLY A 19 -15.18 5.13 11.65
C GLY A 19 -14.59 3.73 11.57
N ASP A 20 -15.08 2.88 10.66
CA ASP A 20 -14.48 1.57 10.44
C ASP A 20 -13.01 1.68 10.04
N ARG A 21 -12.18 0.78 10.55
CA ARG A 21 -10.78 0.69 10.14
C ARG A 21 -10.67 0.03 8.77
N VAL A 22 -10.32 0.79 7.76
CA VAL A 22 -10.12 0.31 6.38
C VAL A 22 -8.66 -0.02 6.16
N MET A 23 -8.39 -1.20 5.59
CA MET A 23 -7.08 -1.59 5.09
C MET A 23 -7.18 -1.91 3.61
N GLY A 24 -6.54 -1.07 2.79
CA GLY A 24 -6.38 -1.31 1.36
C GLY A 24 -5.05 -2.01 1.08
N ILE A 25 -5.10 -3.12 0.34
CA ILE A 25 -3.91 -3.85 -0.14
C ILE A 25 -4.07 -4.17 -1.62
N ASP A 26 -2.94 -4.26 -2.35
CA ASP A 26 -2.96 -4.68 -3.75
C ASP A 26 -3.32 -6.16 -3.89
N LEU A 27 -4.00 -6.51 -4.99
CA LEU A 27 -4.44 -7.89 -5.28
C LEU A 27 -3.25 -8.85 -5.47
N ASP A 28 -2.11 -8.35 -5.91
CA ASP A 28 -0.88 -9.11 -6.09
C ASP A 28 -0.03 -9.17 -4.82
N THR A 29 -0.69 -9.42 -3.70
CA THR A 29 -0.11 -9.48 -2.37
C THR A 29 -0.24 -10.88 -1.79
N LEU A 30 0.80 -11.37 -1.11
CA LEU A 30 0.73 -12.57 -0.29
C LEU A 30 0.72 -12.19 1.20
N ILE A 31 -0.22 -12.77 1.93
CA ILE A 31 -0.24 -12.75 3.40
C ILE A 31 0.32 -14.08 3.88
N THR A 32 1.49 -14.06 4.52
CA THR A 32 2.24 -15.25 4.92
C THR A 32 2.20 -15.53 6.41
N GLY A 33 1.51 -14.69 7.17
CA GLY A 33 1.37 -14.86 8.61
C GLY A 33 0.38 -13.89 9.25
N ASP A 34 0.38 -13.85 10.57
CA ASP A 34 -0.54 -13.02 11.35
C ASP A 34 -0.23 -11.52 11.20
N ILE A 35 -1.21 -10.78 10.69
CA ILE A 35 -1.13 -9.32 10.44
C ILE A 35 -1.90 -8.48 11.48
N ARG A 36 -2.46 -9.10 12.53
CA ARG A 36 -3.29 -8.38 13.53
C ARG A 36 -2.56 -7.21 14.17
N ARG A 37 -1.26 -7.35 14.40
CA ARG A 37 -0.42 -6.26 14.94
C ARG A 37 -0.35 -5.08 13.96
N LEU A 38 -0.25 -5.36 12.66
CA LEU A 38 -0.24 -4.33 11.61
C LEU A 38 -1.57 -3.56 11.59
N VAL A 39 -2.68 -4.28 11.55
CA VAL A 39 -4.03 -3.67 11.49
C VAL A 39 -4.30 -2.77 12.70
N LYS A 40 -3.75 -3.09 13.86
CA LYS A 40 -3.89 -2.32 15.10
C LYS A 40 -2.98 -1.08 15.17
N THR A 41 -2.13 -0.83 14.16
CA THR A 41 -1.29 0.37 14.16
C THR A 41 -2.16 1.62 14.11
N GLU A 42 -1.98 2.49 15.09
CA GLU A 42 -2.71 3.74 15.19
C GLU A 42 -2.16 4.78 14.22
N GLY A 43 -3.02 5.71 13.82
CA GLY A 43 -2.71 6.82 12.92
C GLY A 43 -3.91 7.17 12.06
N ARG A 44 -4.07 8.46 11.75
CA ARG A 44 -5.09 8.95 10.82
C ARG A 44 -4.92 8.31 9.44
N PHE A 45 -3.67 8.19 9.00
CA PHE A 45 -3.25 7.43 7.83
C PHE A 45 -2.00 6.62 8.17
N VAL A 46 -2.01 5.36 7.83
CA VAL A 46 -0.86 4.48 7.97
C VAL A 46 -0.57 3.85 6.61
N GLY A 47 0.58 4.13 6.07
CA GLY A 47 1.00 3.62 4.76
C GLY A 47 2.37 2.97 4.80
N TRP A 48 2.65 2.05 3.88
CA TRP A 48 4.00 1.52 3.73
C TRP A 48 4.91 2.64 3.20
N GLY A 49 5.88 3.03 4.04
CA GLY A 49 6.83 4.08 3.71
C GLY A 49 7.89 3.57 2.75
N LEU A 50 8.08 4.29 1.66
CA LEU A 50 9.26 4.18 0.79
C LEU A 50 10.15 5.39 1.03
N ARG A 51 11.45 5.19 0.95
CA ARG A 51 12.37 6.32 0.82
C ARG A 51 12.18 6.90 -0.59
N GLY A 52 11.64 8.10 -0.67
CA GLY A 52 11.49 8.84 -1.93
C GLY A 52 12.83 9.27 -2.50
N LEU A 53 12.81 9.85 -3.69
CA LEU A 53 13.95 10.60 -4.24
C LEU A 53 14.24 11.79 -3.34
N GLY A 54 15.42 11.81 -2.74
CA GLY A 54 15.77 12.73 -1.67
C GLY A 54 15.29 12.21 -0.30
N ASP A 55 15.31 13.05 0.72
CA ASP A 55 14.99 12.67 2.10
C ASP A 55 13.49 12.65 2.42
N ARG A 56 12.63 12.83 1.42
CA ARG A 56 11.17 12.85 1.63
C ARG A 56 10.59 11.43 1.65
N PRO A 57 9.88 11.05 2.70
CA PRO A 57 9.16 9.79 2.73
C PRO A 57 8.06 9.80 1.66
N VAL A 58 7.93 8.68 0.95
CA VAL A 58 6.86 8.45 -0.02
C VAL A 58 6.08 7.24 0.42
N PHE A 59 4.75 7.33 0.42
CA PHE A 59 3.88 6.20 0.70
C PHE A 59 3.74 5.32 -0.54
N ASN A 60 3.99 4.01 -0.36
CA ASN A 60 3.64 3.03 -1.36
C ASN A 60 2.14 2.75 -1.31
N GLY A 61 1.47 2.81 -2.47
CA GLY A 61 0.04 2.59 -2.56
C GLY A 61 -0.42 1.15 -2.30
N SER A 62 0.52 0.18 -2.21
CA SER A 62 0.17 -1.23 -2.03
C SER A 62 -0.36 -1.58 -0.63
N LEU A 63 -0.07 -0.75 0.37
CA LEU A 63 -0.61 -0.87 1.73
C LEU A 63 -0.99 0.50 2.26
N GLN A 64 -2.23 0.64 2.66
CA GLN A 64 -2.75 1.85 3.25
C GLN A 64 -3.85 1.52 4.27
N MET A 65 -3.85 2.21 5.40
CA MET A 65 -4.87 2.07 6.44
C MET A 65 -5.33 3.45 6.91
N PHE A 66 -6.63 3.59 7.13
CA PHE A 66 -7.28 4.82 7.59
C PHE A 66 -8.64 4.48 8.19
N ASN A 67 -9.31 5.44 8.82
CA ASN A 67 -10.69 5.22 9.25
C ASN A 67 -11.66 5.76 8.20
N ALA A 68 -12.70 5.01 7.93
CA ALA A 68 -13.73 5.39 6.96
C ALA A 68 -14.36 6.75 7.32
N GLY A 69 -14.53 7.58 6.32
CA GLY A 69 -14.99 8.96 6.48
C GLY A 69 -13.87 9.96 6.79
N ASP A 70 -12.70 9.51 7.19
CA ASP A 70 -11.51 10.35 7.27
C ASP A 70 -10.85 10.48 5.89
N LEU A 71 -10.11 11.56 5.67
CA LEU A 71 -9.30 11.78 4.47
C LEU A 71 -10.12 11.85 3.15
N SER A 72 -11.38 12.23 3.22
CA SER A 72 -12.22 12.39 2.02
C SER A 72 -11.64 13.39 1.02
N GLU A 73 -10.83 14.34 1.48
CA GLU A 73 -10.09 15.30 0.66
C GLU A 73 -9.15 14.63 -0.36
N ILE A 74 -8.67 13.41 -0.10
CA ILE A 74 -7.87 12.64 -1.06
C ILE A 74 -8.65 12.38 -2.35
N TRP A 75 -9.97 12.17 -2.23
CA TRP A 75 -10.85 11.94 -3.38
C TRP A 75 -11.47 13.22 -3.90
N THR A 76 -12.01 14.05 -3.02
CA THR A 76 -12.79 15.24 -3.43
C THR A 76 -11.93 16.33 -4.07
N GLU A 77 -10.64 16.39 -3.72
CA GLU A 77 -9.71 17.35 -4.30
C GLU A 77 -8.89 16.78 -5.47
N PHE A 78 -9.13 15.51 -5.84
CA PHE A 78 -8.42 14.89 -6.96
C PHE A 78 -9.06 15.24 -8.30
N ASP A 79 -8.31 15.97 -9.12
CA ASP A 79 -8.63 16.20 -10.54
C ASP A 79 -7.62 15.45 -11.41
N PRO A 80 -8.05 14.50 -12.26
CA PRO A 80 -7.15 13.73 -13.11
C PRO A 80 -6.36 14.59 -14.14
N ALA A 81 -6.81 15.80 -14.44
CA ALA A 81 -6.12 16.71 -15.37
C ALA A 81 -5.00 17.49 -14.70
N THR A 82 -5.13 17.88 -13.44
CA THR A 82 -4.21 18.78 -12.73
C THR A 82 -3.43 18.12 -11.61
N SER A 83 -4.07 17.27 -10.78
CA SER A 83 -3.47 16.70 -9.58
C SER A 83 -2.17 15.90 -9.82
N PRO A 84 -2.01 15.14 -10.91
CA PRO A 84 -0.74 14.48 -11.21
C PRO A 84 0.43 15.46 -11.41
N LYS A 85 0.15 16.61 -12.05
CA LYS A 85 1.14 17.66 -12.28
C LYS A 85 1.50 18.40 -11.00
N GLU A 86 0.51 18.64 -10.13
CA GLU A 86 0.71 19.27 -8.83
C GLU A 86 1.60 18.40 -7.93
N ALA A 87 1.31 17.10 -7.85
CA ALA A 87 2.14 16.16 -7.10
C ALA A 87 3.58 16.10 -7.66
N GLN A 88 3.71 16.10 -9.00
CA GLN A 88 5.02 16.10 -9.66
C GLN A 88 5.82 17.38 -9.38
N ALA A 89 5.18 18.54 -9.43
CA ALA A 89 5.81 19.83 -9.13
C ALA A 89 6.29 19.90 -7.66
N ALA A 90 5.62 19.18 -6.75
CA ALA A 90 6.01 19.03 -5.35
C ALA A 90 7.11 17.97 -5.13
N GLY A 91 7.60 17.32 -6.19
CA GLY A 91 8.66 16.30 -6.12
C GLY A 91 8.17 14.86 -5.97
N TYR A 92 6.86 14.59 -6.10
CA TYR A 92 6.30 13.25 -6.05
C TYR A 92 5.97 12.75 -7.45
N ASN A 93 6.65 11.70 -7.89
CA ASN A 93 6.44 11.13 -9.22
C ASN A 93 5.73 9.79 -9.12
N GLY A 94 4.88 9.50 -10.11
CA GLY A 94 4.21 8.21 -10.25
C GLY A 94 2.69 8.32 -10.36
N SER A 95 2.02 7.28 -9.91
CA SER A 95 0.57 7.12 -10.00
C SER A 95 -0.17 7.74 -8.81
N ASP A 96 -1.26 7.12 -8.39
CA ASP A 96 -2.05 7.48 -7.21
C ASP A 96 -1.24 7.60 -5.90
N GLN A 97 -0.14 6.83 -5.77
CA GLN A 97 0.75 6.98 -4.61
C GLN A 97 1.47 8.33 -4.55
N ALA A 98 1.72 8.96 -5.70
CA ALA A 98 2.29 10.31 -5.74
C ALA A 98 1.32 11.33 -5.14
N TRP A 99 0.04 11.24 -5.52
CA TRP A 99 -1.02 12.07 -4.96
C TRP A 99 -1.20 11.84 -3.45
N LEU A 100 -1.24 10.58 -3.01
CA LEU A 100 -1.30 10.24 -1.58
C LEU A 100 -0.13 10.84 -0.81
N SER A 101 1.09 10.72 -1.34
CA SER A 101 2.28 11.28 -0.71
C SER A 101 2.23 12.79 -0.64
N TYR A 102 1.83 13.47 -1.73
CA TYR A 102 1.66 14.92 -1.79
C TYR A 102 0.65 15.44 -0.75
N LYS A 103 -0.46 14.72 -0.59
CA LYS A 103 -1.54 15.12 0.33
C LYS A 103 -1.26 14.77 1.79
N LEU A 104 -0.49 13.73 2.07
CA LEU A 104 -0.39 13.13 3.39
C LEU A 104 0.99 13.22 4.03
N VAL A 105 2.06 13.38 3.26
CA VAL A 105 3.39 13.62 3.82
C VAL A 105 3.34 14.93 4.64
N ASP A 106 3.95 14.92 5.79
CA ASP A 106 3.96 16.04 6.75
C ASP A 106 2.59 16.41 7.35
N LYS A 107 1.53 15.62 7.11
CA LYS A 107 0.26 15.79 7.80
C LYS A 107 0.27 15.11 9.18
N ALA A 108 -0.26 15.80 10.17
CA ALA A 108 -0.38 15.25 11.51
C ALA A 108 -1.15 13.92 11.52
N GLY A 109 -0.58 12.90 12.16
CA GLY A 109 -1.18 11.57 12.25
C GLY A 109 -0.96 10.65 11.04
N SER A 110 -0.15 11.07 10.05
CA SER A 110 0.30 10.18 8.98
C SER A 110 1.58 9.45 9.39
N VAL A 111 1.55 8.13 9.34
CA VAL A 111 2.64 7.27 9.80
C VAL A 111 3.18 6.44 8.63
N PRO A 112 4.42 6.68 8.18
CA PRO A 112 5.08 5.78 7.25
C PRO A 112 5.53 4.51 7.99
N LEU A 113 5.09 3.35 7.52
CA LEU A 113 5.52 2.06 8.08
C LEU A 113 6.83 1.59 7.45
N HIS A 114 7.80 1.31 8.30
CA HIS A 114 9.02 0.59 7.96
C HIS A 114 9.08 -0.69 8.79
N TRP A 115 8.23 -1.65 8.44
CA TRP A 115 8.12 -2.88 9.19
C TRP A 115 8.94 -3.99 8.56
N PRO A 116 9.72 -4.75 9.34
CA PRO A 116 10.42 -5.93 8.84
C PRO A 116 9.45 -7.01 8.34
N GLU A 117 8.19 -6.96 8.81
CA GLU A 117 7.12 -7.84 8.41
C GLU A 117 6.56 -7.56 7.01
N VAL A 118 6.84 -6.37 6.45
CA VAL A 118 6.38 -5.98 5.11
C VAL A 118 7.55 -5.95 4.16
N SER A 119 7.47 -6.66 3.07
CA SER A 119 8.55 -6.75 2.09
C SER A 119 8.06 -6.66 0.65
N SER A 120 8.99 -6.32 -0.23
CA SER A 120 8.79 -6.27 -1.67
C SER A 120 9.42 -7.51 -2.32
N TYR A 121 8.63 -8.23 -3.11
CA TYR A 121 9.15 -9.15 -4.11
C TYR A 121 9.43 -8.32 -5.38
N PRO A 122 10.48 -8.40 -6.08
CA PRO A 122 11.61 -9.32 -6.10
C PRO A 122 12.83 -8.85 -5.29
N LEU A 123 12.79 -7.65 -4.69
CA LEU A 123 14.01 -7.05 -4.13
C LEU A 123 14.59 -7.82 -2.94
N GLN A 124 13.73 -8.38 -2.10
CA GLN A 124 14.19 -9.05 -0.87
C GLN A 124 14.05 -10.57 -0.92
N ASN A 125 13.04 -11.11 -1.61
CA ASN A 125 12.72 -12.54 -1.57
C ASN A 125 13.21 -13.32 -2.79
N ARG A 126 13.30 -12.69 -3.98
CA ARG A 126 13.77 -13.36 -5.20
C ARG A 126 15.23 -13.77 -5.13
N ILE A 127 16.07 -12.91 -4.58
CA ILE A 127 17.54 -13.15 -4.56
C ILE A 127 17.90 -14.30 -3.62
N GLN A 128 17.13 -14.50 -2.56
CA GLN A 128 17.43 -15.49 -1.53
C GLN A 128 16.65 -16.79 -1.66
N GLY A 129 15.61 -16.83 -2.50
CA GLY A 129 14.73 -18.03 -2.64
C GLY A 129 14.03 -18.44 -1.34
N VAL A 130 14.25 -17.71 -0.24
CA VAL A 130 13.80 -18.04 1.11
C VAL A 130 12.89 -16.95 1.64
N LEU A 131 11.74 -17.36 2.17
CA LEU A 131 10.86 -16.45 2.90
C LEU A 131 11.47 -16.15 4.28
N LYS A 132 11.72 -14.89 4.57
CA LYS A 132 12.18 -14.47 5.89
C LYS A 132 11.09 -14.75 6.94
N ARG A 133 11.50 -15.25 8.11
CA ARG A 133 10.59 -15.65 9.19
C ARG A 133 9.69 -14.52 9.67
N GLU A 134 10.22 -13.31 9.73
CA GLU A 134 9.50 -12.11 10.15
C GLU A 134 8.49 -11.62 9.11
N THR A 135 8.66 -11.95 7.81
CA THR A 135 7.80 -11.44 6.74
C THR A 135 6.37 -11.98 6.88
N LYS A 136 5.40 -11.07 6.85
CA LYS A 136 3.97 -11.35 6.95
C LYS A 136 3.19 -10.88 5.73
N ILE A 137 3.68 -9.86 5.03
CA ILE A 137 3.09 -9.32 3.81
C ILE A 137 4.18 -9.16 2.75
N ILE A 138 3.90 -9.63 1.54
CA ILE A 138 4.80 -9.51 0.38
C ILE A 138 4.03 -8.91 -0.78
N PHE A 139 4.52 -7.78 -1.28
CA PHE A 139 3.98 -7.11 -2.46
C PHE A 139 4.75 -7.49 -3.71
N PHE A 140 4.04 -7.89 -4.77
CA PHE A 140 4.61 -8.28 -6.05
C PHE A 140 4.59 -7.10 -7.02
N HIS A 141 5.67 -6.34 -7.03
CA HIS A 141 5.83 -5.23 -7.97
C HIS A 141 6.32 -5.70 -9.35
N GLY A 142 5.92 -5.00 -10.41
CA GLY A 142 6.38 -5.26 -11.77
C GLY A 142 5.72 -6.47 -12.44
N SER A 143 6.47 -7.16 -13.30
CA SER A 143 5.95 -8.22 -14.16
C SER A 143 5.75 -9.57 -13.45
N LEU A 144 6.54 -9.87 -12.42
CA LEU A 144 6.41 -11.11 -11.66
C LEU A 144 5.27 -11.00 -10.66
N LYS A 145 4.31 -11.89 -10.75
CA LYS A 145 3.13 -11.95 -9.90
C LYS A 145 3.08 -13.29 -9.15
N PRO A 146 2.37 -13.40 -8.00
CA PRO A 146 2.32 -14.66 -7.25
C PRO A 146 1.74 -15.82 -8.06
N TRP A 147 0.89 -15.54 -9.04
CA TRP A 147 0.33 -16.54 -9.95
C TRP A 147 1.20 -16.86 -11.16
N SER A 148 2.31 -16.14 -11.39
CA SER A 148 3.15 -16.40 -12.57
C SER A 148 4.02 -17.65 -12.37
N PRO A 149 4.09 -18.56 -13.37
CA PRO A 149 4.92 -19.75 -13.30
C PRO A 149 6.39 -19.44 -12.99
N GLN A 150 6.90 -18.35 -13.54
CA GLN A 150 8.28 -17.93 -13.32
C GLN A 150 8.53 -17.53 -11.85
N ALA A 151 7.62 -16.81 -11.19
CA ALA A 151 7.77 -16.48 -9.78
C ALA A 151 7.76 -17.73 -8.92
N ARG A 152 6.87 -18.68 -9.18
CA ARG A 152 6.76 -19.97 -8.48
C ARG A 152 8.00 -20.83 -8.69
N PHE A 153 8.56 -20.85 -9.89
CA PHE A 153 9.79 -21.58 -10.18
C PHE A 153 10.98 -21.07 -9.34
N TYR A 154 11.16 -19.76 -9.24
CA TYR A 154 12.23 -19.19 -8.44
C TYR A 154 11.97 -19.22 -6.93
N THR A 155 10.72 -19.29 -6.52
CA THR A 155 10.30 -19.21 -5.12
C THR A 155 9.14 -20.16 -4.81
N PRO A 156 9.43 -21.47 -4.71
CA PRO A 156 8.40 -22.52 -4.53
C PRO A 156 7.52 -22.35 -3.30
N TRP A 157 7.99 -21.61 -2.27
CA TRP A 157 7.18 -21.34 -1.10
C TRP A 157 5.92 -20.48 -1.40
N ILE A 158 5.84 -19.81 -2.57
CA ILE A 158 4.64 -19.08 -2.99
C ILE A 158 3.42 -20.01 -2.98
N ASP A 159 3.55 -21.25 -3.46
CA ASP A 159 2.45 -22.22 -3.55
C ASP A 159 1.86 -22.62 -2.19
N ARG A 160 2.58 -22.36 -1.10
CA ARG A 160 2.06 -22.56 0.26
C ARG A 160 0.99 -21.53 0.62
N TYR A 161 1.09 -20.32 0.09
CA TYR A 161 0.26 -19.17 0.49
C TYR A 161 -0.69 -18.70 -0.62
N TRP A 162 -0.34 -18.94 -1.87
CA TRP A 162 -1.18 -18.63 -3.02
C TRP A 162 -1.93 -19.89 -3.45
N ARG A 163 -3.24 -19.87 -3.22
CA ARG A 163 -4.14 -20.93 -3.71
C ARG A 163 -5.04 -20.33 -4.79
N THR A 164 -5.11 -20.98 -5.94
CA THR A 164 -6.06 -20.69 -7.04
C THR A 164 -7.35 -21.42 -6.79
#